data_d54e00df05fa7f378022e9d9aecc4609
#
_entry.id   d54e00df05fa7f378022e9d9aecc4609
#
_cell.length_a   1.000
_cell.length_b   1.000
_cell.length_c   1.000
_cell.angle_alpha   90.00
_cell.angle_beta   90.00
_cell.angle_gamma   90.00
#
_symmetry.space_group_name_H-M   'P 1'
#
loop_
_entity.id
_entity.type
_entity.pdbx_description
1 polymer ?
#
loop_
_entity_poly.entity_id
_entity_poly.type
_entity_poly.pdbx_seq_one_letter_code
_entity_poly.pdbx_strand_id
1 'polypeptide(L)'
;MSMTSSPDTSAPRRHLLAALAVGALLAGCASKRPAPAARGRVAPGGSVARRAPSQPVPPSQTPLALHPAGREASVAQAMLLVNTPYRYGGNTPEGGFDCSGLVHYVYGQVAAGAARLPRSTAQWAAATMPVSESALQRGDLVFFNTTGTPFSHMGIYVGAISSCTRRRRGDGAAGQLDNRYFAPRYLGARSVFAV
;
A
#
# COMPACT_ATOMS: atom_id res chain seq x y z
N MET A 1 44.67 -35.37 -39.68
CA MET A 1 44.12 -36.62 -39.11
C MET A 1 42.87 -36.18 -38.40
N SER A 2 41.79 -36.30 -39.05
CA SER A 2 40.75 -37.35 -39.11
C SER A 2 39.83 -37.19 -37.92
N MET A 3 38.61 -36.67 -38.25
CA MET A 3 37.30 -37.38 -38.29
C MET A 3 36.79 -37.73 -36.88
N THR A 4 35.53 -37.55 -36.52
CA THR A 4 34.25 -37.89 -37.17
C THR A 4 33.12 -37.18 -36.42
N SER A 5 32.26 -36.57 -37.07
CA SER A 5 30.81 -36.71 -37.24
C SER A 5 30.09 -37.74 -36.40
N SER A 6 28.99 -37.33 -35.75
CA SER A 6 27.71 -37.96 -36.01
C SER A 6 26.57 -37.22 -35.31
N PRO A 7 25.43 -37.08 -35.94
CA PRO A 7 24.20 -36.44 -35.42
C PRO A 7 23.32 -37.49 -34.75
N ASP A 8 22.60 -37.13 -33.75
CA ASP A 8 21.50 -37.98 -33.30
C ASP A 8 20.16 -37.23 -33.37
N THR A 9 19.37 -37.85 -34.18
CA THR A 9 18.02 -37.53 -34.56
C THR A 9 17.09 -38.26 -33.59
N SER A 10 16.24 -37.62 -32.88
CA SER A 10 15.07 -38.29 -32.35
C SER A 10 13.82 -37.43 -32.37
N ALA A 11 12.87 -37.99 -33.08
CA ALA A 11 11.58 -37.50 -33.55
C ALA A 11 10.55 -37.25 -32.43
N PRO A 12 9.44 -36.57 -32.78
CA PRO A 12 8.40 -36.14 -31.85
C PRO A 12 7.42 -37.29 -31.54
N ARG A 13 7.16 -37.50 -30.26
CA ARG A 13 6.03 -38.35 -29.84
C ARG A 13 4.74 -37.57 -29.82
N ARG A 14 3.95 -37.81 -30.86
CA ARG A 14 2.52 -37.56 -30.91
C ARG A 14 1.81 -38.55 -29.99
N HIS A 15 1.11 -38.06 -28.97
CA HIS A 15 0.05 -38.83 -28.31
C HIS A 15 -1.27 -38.12 -28.51
N LEU A 16 -1.94 -38.69 -29.31
CA LEU A 16 -3.35 -39.04 -29.53
C LEU A 16 -4.32 -38.58 -28.44
N LEU A 17 -5.33 -37.92 -28.97
CA LEU A 17 -6.63 -37.59 -28.41
C LEU A 17 -7.35 -38.79 -27.82
N ALA A 18 -7.91 -38.64 -26.64
CA ALA A 18 -9.07 -39.37 -26.20
C ALA A 18 -10.12 -38.39 -25.71
N ALA A 19 -11.11 -38.16 -26.57
CA ALA A 19 -12.32 -37.45 -26.21
C ALA A 19 -13.23 -38.43 -25.45
N LEU A 20 -13.66 -38.07 -24.26
CA LEU A 20 -14.78 -38.68 -23.56
C LEU A 20 -15.83 -37.60 -23.29
N ALA A 21 -16.86 -37.65 -24.11
CA ALA A 21 -18.11 -36.95 -23.88
C ALA A 21 -18.89 -37.70 -22.81
N VAL A 22 -19.25 -37.03 -21.72
CA VAL A 22 -20.26 -37.49 -20.76
C VAL A 22 -21.35 -36.44 -20.73
N GLY A 23 -22.54 -36.92 -21.06
CA GLY A 23 -23.74 -36.15 -21.32
C GLY A 23 -24.35 -35.51 -20.08
N ALA A 24 -25.10 -34.48 -20.37
CA ALA A 24 -25.90 -33.67 -19.52
C ALA A 24 -27.05 -34.43 -18.86
N LEU A 25 -27.29 -34.17 -17.59
CA LEU A 25 -28.60 -34.32 -16.97
C LEU A 25 -28.95 -33.00 -16.27
N LEU A 26 -29.76 -32.22 -16.96
CA LEU A 26 -30.44 -31.04 -16.42
C LEU A 26 -31.58 -31.51 -15.52
N ALA A 27 -31.40 -31.43 -14.21
CA ALA A 27 -32.50 -31.50 -13.27
C ALA A 27 -32.84 -30.08 -12.84
N GLY A 28 -33.89 -29.52 -13.40
CA GLY A 28 -34.46 -28.25 -13.04
C GLY A 28 -35.12 -28.32 -11.67
N CYS A 29 -34.61 -27.61 -10.69
CA CYS A 29 -35.32 -27.29 -9.46
C CYS A 29 -36.09 -25.99 -9.64
N ALA A 30 -37.39 -26.11 -9.91
CA ALA A 30 -38.34 -25.02 -9.86
C ALA A 30 -38.53 -24.58 -8.40
N SER A 31 -37.94 -23.49 -8.00
CA SER A 31 -38.20 -22.85 -6.72
C SER A 31 -39.55 -22.15 -6.77
N LYS A 32 -40.53 -22.67 -6.02
CA LYS A 32 -41.82 -22.02 -5.76
C LYS A 32 -41.59 -20.68 -5.07
N ARG A 33 -42.06 -19.61 -5.71
CA ARG A 33 -42.19 -18.29 -5.09
C ARG A 33 -43.20 -18.38 -3.93
N PRO A 34 -42.90 -17.90 -2.71
CA PRO A 34 -43.93 -17.70 -1.70
C PRO A 34 -44.83 -16.53 -2.09
N ALA A 35 -46.12 -16.70 -1.88
CA ALA A 35 -47.14 -15.70 -2.01
C ALA A 35 -46.94 -14.54 -1.03
N PRO A 36 -47.35 -13.29 -1.35
CA PRO A 36 -47.23 -12.17 -0.44
C PRO A 36 -48.20 -12.33 0.75
N ALA A 37 -47.63 -12.41 1.93
CA ALA A 37 -48.40 -12.41 3.19
C ALA A 37 -49.02 -11.03 3.43
N ALA A 38 -50.24 -11.06 3.97
CA ALA A 38 -51.09 -9.93 4.24
C ALA A 38 -50.42 -8.85 5.11
N ARG A 39 -50.73 -7.60 4.77
CA ARG A 39 -50.34 -6.40 5.52
C ARG A 39 -50.93 -6.45 6.95
N GLY A 40 -50.08 -6.75 7.93
CA GLY A 40 -50.34 -6.43 9.31
C GLY A 40 -50.15 -4.91 9.54
N ARG A 41 -51.19 -4.22 10.01
CA ARG A 41 -51.09 -2.87 10.52
C ARG A 41 -50.13 -2.81 11.68
N VAL A 42 -48.98 -2.16 11.52
CA VAL A 42 -48.06 -1.83 12.61
C VAL A 42 -48.50 -0.45 13.17
N ALA A 43 -48.74 -0.42 14.47
CA ALA A 43 -49.06 0.78 15.22
C ALA A 43 -47.93 1.81 15.17
N PRO A 44 -48.22 3.14 15.18
CA PRO A 44 -47.17 4.14 15.26
C PRO A 44 -46.76 4.36 16.72
N GLY A 45 -45.53 3.99 17.07
CA GLY A 45 -45.04 4.25 18.42
C GLY A 45 -43.69 3.62 18.68
N GLY A 46 -42.66 4.25 18.19
CA GLY A 46 -41.29 3.91 18.52
C GLY A 46 -40.35 4.86 17.75
N SER A 47 -40.03 6.00 18.31
CA SER A 47 -39.01 6.88 17.79
C SER A 47 -37.67 6.17 17.90
N VAL A 48 -37.23 5.55 16.81
CA VAL A 48 -35.83 5.13 16.67
C VAL A 48 -35.02 6.42 16.64
N ALA A 49 -34.39 6.73 17.76
CA ALA A 49 -33.44 7.83 17.84
C ALA A 49 -32.42 7.65 16.69
N ARG A 50 -32.54 8.46 15.66
CA ARG A 50 -31.60 8.54 14.56
C ARG A 50 -30.26 8.93 15.19
N ARG A 51 -29.39 7.95 15.35
CA ARG A 51 -28.02 8.18 15.79
C ARG A 51 -27.43 9.20 14.80
N ALA A 52 -27.19 10.41 15.29
CA ALA A 52 -26.57 11.45 14.50
C ALA A 52 -25.29 10.88 13.88
N PRO A 53 -25.00 11.18 12.62
CA PRO A 53 -23.73 10.79 12.03
C PRO A 53 -22.64 11.31 12.95
N SER A 54 -21.81 10.40 13.48
CA SER A 54 -20.65 10.75 14.30
C SER A 54 -19.82 11.74 13.50
N GLN A 55 -19.72 12.97 13.97
CA GLN A 55 -18.87 13.98 13.37
C GLN A 55 -17.47 13.38 13.25
N PRO A 56 -16.77 13.60 12.12
CA PRO A 56 -15.36 13.21 12.00
C PRO A 56 -14.61 13.86 13.16
N VAL A 57 -14.07 13.03 14.05
CA VAL A 57 -13.21 13.52 15.13
C VAL A 57 -12.07 14.28 14.43
N PRO A 58 -11.86 15.59 14.69
CA PRO A 58 -10.76 16.31 14.11
C PRO A 58 -9.46 15.54 14.42
N PRO A 59 -8.54 15.43 13.47
CA PRO A 59 -7.28 14.74 13.71
C PRO A 59 -6.62 15.40 14.92
N SER A 60 -6.15 14.60 15.85
CA SER A 60 -5.41 15.07 17.02
C SER A 60 -4.36 16.06 16.54
N GLN A 61 -4.40 17.31 17.01
CA GLN A 61 -3.51 18.38 16.55
C GLN A 61 -2.09 18.25 17.11
N THR A 62 -1.85 17.22 17.92
CA THR A 62 -0.51 16.94 18.45
C THR A 62 0.28 16.17 17.36
N PRO A 63 1.37 16.74 16.85
CA PRO A 63 2.22 16.03 15.90
C PRO A 63 2.74 14.72 16.46
N LEU A 64 2.98 13.76 15.59
CA LEU A 64 3.69 12.54 15.96
C LEU A 64 5.09 12.89 16.45
N ALA A 65 5.47 12.29 17.57
CA ALA A 65 6.77 12.46 18.20
C ALA A 65 7.30 11.09 18.65
N LEU A 66 7.75 10.30 17.68
CA LEU A 66 8.40 9.02 17.96
C LEU A 66 9.77 9.24 18.60
N HIS A 67 10.24 8.26 19.35
CA HIS A 67 11.56 8.35 19.98
C HIS A 67 12.67 8.39 18.93
N PRO A 68 13.64 9.32 18.99
CA PRO A 68 14.69 9.51 17.99
C PRO A 68 15.55 8.27 17.73
N ALA A 69 15.74 7.40 18.73
CA ALA A 69 16.46 6.13 18.58
C ALA A 69 15.82 5.18 17.54
N GLY A 70 14.53 5.38 17.17
CA GLY A 70 13.87 4.62 16.12
C GLY A 70 14.27 4.99 14.69
N ARG A 71 15.03 6.09 14.48
CA ARG A 71 15.37 6.58 13.12
C ARG A 71 16.09 5.54 12.29
N GLU A 72 17.23 5.05 12.74
CA GLU A 72 18.04 4.09 11.99
C GLU A 72 17.33 2.73 11.85
N ALA A 73 16.56 2.31 12.85
CA ALA A 73 15.73 1.11 12.74
C ALA A 73 14.67 1.25 11.63
N SER A 74 14.03 2.42 11.52
CA SER A 74 13.06 2.68 10.45
C SER A 74 13.70 2.68 9.07
N VAL A 75 14.90 3.23 8.94
CA VAL A 75 15.68 3.20 7.68
C VAL A 75 16.07 1.78 7.31
N ALA A 76 16.60 1.01 8.26
CA ALA A 76 16.97 -0.39 8.02
C ALA A 76 15.76 -1.21 7.56
N GLN A 77 14.62 -1.05 8.23
CA GLN A 77 13.37 -1.72 7.85
C GLN A 77 12.89 -1.30 6.46
N ALA A 78 12.96 -0.01 6.11
CA ALA A 78 12.61 0.49 4.80
C ALA A 78 13.49 -0.10 3.70
N MET A 79 14.79 -0.22 3.94
CA MET A 79 15.76 -0.79 3.00
C MET A 79 15.51 -2.28 2.73
N LEU A 80 15.12 -3.06 3.74
CA LEU A 80 14.73 -4.47 3.57
C LEU A 80 13.52 -4.65 2.65
N LEU A 81 12.68 -3.62 2.54
CA LEU A 81 11.44 -3.66 1.76
C LEU A 81 11.57 -3.05 0.35
N VAL A 82 12.76 -2.64 -0.07
CA VAL A 82 12.98 -1.94 -1.36
C VAL A 82 12.41 -2.71 -2.55
N ASN A 83 12.57 -4.01 -2.61
CA ASN A 83 12.12 -4.84 -3.73
C ASN A 83 10.68 -5.40 -3.59
N THR A 84 9.94 -5.03 -2.55
CA THR A 84 8.54 -5.46 -2.43
C THR A 84 7.69 -4.82 -3.53
N PRO A 85 6.78 -5.53 -4.22
CA PRO A 85 5.98 -4.97 -5.30
C PRO A 85 5.09 -3.80 -4.86
N TYR A 86 4.90 -2.83 -5.75
CA TYR A 86 3.90 -1.79 -5.53
C TYR A 86 2.49 -2.35 -5.72
N ARG A 87 1.61 -2.10 -4.74
CA ARG A 87 0.18 -2.42 -4.84
C ARG A 87 -0.64 -1.27 -4.25
N TYR A 88 -1.56 -0.72 -5.01
CA TYR A 88 -2.46 0.33 -4.52
C TYR A 88 -3.30 -0.18 -3.34
N GLY A 89 -3.27 0.54 -2.20
CA GLY A 89 -3.89 0.12 -0.95
C GLY A 89 -3.16 -1.00 -0.21
N GLY A 90 -2.03 -1.49 -0.73
CA GLY A 90 -1.22 -2.53 -0.10
C GLY A 90 -0.49 -2.01 1.14
N ASN A 91 -0.33 -2.87 2.16
CA ASN A 91 0.23 -2.51 3.46
C ASN A 91 0.98 -3.66 4.15
N THR A 92 1.31 -4.74 3.43
CA THR A 92 2.08 -5.88 3.96
C THR A 92 3.21 -6.28 3.01
N PRO A 93 4.29 -6.91 3.52
CA PRO A 93 5.38 -7.42 2.68
C PRO A 93 4.91 -8.41 1.61
N GLU A 94 4.00 -9.31 1.95
CA GLU A 94 3.49 -10.36 1.06
C GLU A 94 2.51 -9.81 0.02
N GLY A 95 1.65 -8.88 0.45
CA GLY A 95 0.62 -8.28 -0.40
C GLY A 95 1.10 -7.12 -1.26
N GLY A 96 2.31 -6.62 -0.99
CA GLY A 96 2.84 -5.41 -1.58
C GLY A 96 2.43 -4.14 -0.82
N PHE A 97 3.02 -3.02 -1.19
CA PHE A 97 2.78 -1.72 -0.55
C PHE A 97 2.38 -0.64 -1.55
N ASP A 98 1.52 0.29 -1.14
CA ASP A 98 1.54 1.65 -1.68
C ASP A 98 2.48 2.54 -0.86
N CYS A 99 2.62 3.81 -1.24
CA CYS A 99 3.54 4.74 -0.58
C CYS A 99 3.21 4.94 0.90
N SER A 100 1.96 5.14 1.25
CA SER A 100 1.51 5.34 2.63
C SER A 100 1.47 4.04 3.43
N GLY A 101 1.19 2.91 2.79
CA GLY A 101 1.23 1.58 3.38
C GLY A 101 2.63 1.17 3.80
N LEU A 102 3.65 1.42 2.96
CA LEU A 102 5.05 1.20 3.31
C LEU A 102 5.44 2.01 4.55
N VAL A 103 5.13 3.31 4.54
CA VAL A 103 5.44 4.21 5.66
C VAL A 103 4.74 3.76 6.93
N HIS A 104 3.44 3.44 6.85
CA HIS A 104 2.67 2.93 7.98
C HIS A 104 3.26 1.65 8.57
N TYR A 105 3.66 0.72 7.72
CA TYR A 105 4.27 -0.54 8.14
C TYR A 105 5.61 -0.31 8.85
N VAL A 106 6.51 0.46 8.22
CA VAL A 106 7.85 0.74 8.77
C VAL A 106 7.78 1.42 10.13
N TYR A 107 7.02 2.51 10.23
CA TYR A 107 6.90 3.21 11.52
C TYR A 107 6.07 2.44 12.55
N GLY A 108 5.19 1.55 12.13
CA GLY A 108 4.51 0.63 13.02
C GLY A 108 5.45 -0.30 13.78
N GLN A 109 6.59 -0.68 13.17
CA GLN A 109 7.60 -1.52 13.82
C GLN A 109 8.40 -0.76 14.91
N VAL A 110 8.54 0.56 14.79
CA VAL A 110 9.35 1.38 15.70
C VAL A 110 8.53 2.23 16.68
N ALA A 111 7.22 2.32 16.47
CA ALA A 111 6.33 3.17 17.29
C ALA A 111 5.96 2.57 18.66
N ALA A 112 6.52 1.44 19.07
CA ALA A 112 6.27 0.78 20.36
C ALA A 112 4.79 0.64 20.75
N GLY A 113 3.88 0.47 19.78
CA GLY A 113 2.46 0.16 20.00
C GLY A 113 1.56 1.29 20.53
N ALA A 114 2.11 2.43 20.92
CA ALA A 114 1.36 3.50 21.58
C ALA A 114 0.80 4.57 20.62
N ALA A 115 1.36 4.72 19.44
CA ALA A 115 0.97 5.77 18.51
C ALA A 115 -0.07 5.29 17.48
N ARG A 116 -1.17 6.03 17.37
CA ARG A 116 -2.13 5.82 16.28
C ARG A 116 -1.58 6.42 14.99
N LEU A 117 -0.91 5.61 14.20
CA LEU A 117 -0.27 6.05 12.97
C LEU A 117 -1.27 6.41 11.86
N PRO A 118 -0.97 7.45 11.06
CA PRO A 118 -1.78 7.82 9.89
C PRO A 118 -1.85 6.72 8.84
N ARG A 119 -2.91 6.74 8.01
CA ARG A 119 -3.16 5.74 6.96
C ARG A 119 -3.01 6.27 5.55
N SER A 120 -3.04 7.60 5.36
CA SER A 120 -2.92 8.24 4.06
C SER A 120 -1.79 9.27 4.03
N THR A 121 -1.27 9.58 2.85
CA THR A 121 -0.23 10.60 2.67
C THR A 121 -0.62 11.95 3.23
N ALA A 122 -1.86 12.39 3.03
CA ALA A 122 -2.36 13.65 3.58
C ALA A 122 -2.43 13.63 5.12
N GLN A 123 -2.84 12.51 5.73
CA GLN A 123 -2.84 12.36 7.19
C GLN A 123 -1.42 12.38 7.74
N TRP A 124 -0.46 11.73 7.07
CA TRP A 124 0.95 11.79 7.45
C TRP A 124 1.49 13.23 7.38
N ALA A 125 1.18 13.95 6.29
CA ALA A 125 1.58 15.35 6.17
C ALA A 125 0.99 16.23 7.29
N ALA A 126 -0.25 16.01 7.69
CA ALA A 126 -0.90 16.76 8.77
C ALA A 126 -0.38 16.40 10.18
N ALA A 127 0.07 15.15 10.38
CA ALA A 127 0.49 14.63 11.68
C ALA A 127 1.99 14.76 11.96
N THR A 128 2.78 15.37 11.07
CA THR A 128 4.24 15.43 11.18
C THR A 128 4.76 16.86 11.11
N MET A 129 5.92 17.11 11.69
CA MET A 129 6.55 18.44 11.75
C MET A 129 7.34 18.75 10.49
N PRO A 130 7.21 19.94 9.86
CA PRO A 130 8.06 20.35 8.75
C PRO A 130 9.54 20.38 9.16
N VAL A 131 10.39 19.95 8.22
CA VAL A 131 11.85 19.96 8.39
C VAL A 131 12.46 20.72 7.21
N SER A 132 13.41 21.61 7.47
CA SER A 132 14.17 22.28 6.40
C SER A 132 15.10 21.30 5.71
N GLU A 133 15.46 21.57 4.46
CA GLU A 133 16.39 20.71 3.72
C GLU A 133 17.76 20.58 4.41
N SER A 134 18.22 21.64 5.07
CA SER A 134 19.47 21.64 5.86
C SER A 134 19.42 20.79 7.14
N ALA A 135 18.23 20.54 7.66
CA ALA A 135 17.98 19.72 8.84
C ALA A 135 17.44 18.32 8.52
N LEU A 136 17.34 17.97 7.25
CA LEU A 136 16.83 16.67 6.78
C LEU A 136 17.72 15.53 7.28
N GLN A 137 17.11 14.58 7.98
CA GLN A 137 17.81 13.43 8.56
C GLN A 137 17.23 12.12 8.06
N ARG A 138 18.06 11.09 8.05
CA ARG A 138 17.62 9.71 7.75
C ARG A 138 16.40 9.35 8.61
N GLY A 139 15.41 8.70 8.02
CA GLY A 139 14.14 8.40 8.67
C GLY A 139 13.12 9.54 8.66
N ASP A 140 13.41 10.71 8.10
CA ASP A 140 12.37 11.72 7.85
C ASP A 140 11.52 11.33 6.64
N LEU A 141 10.32 11.89 6.55
CA LEU A 141 9.40 11.70 5.44
C LEU A 141 9.62 12.76 4.36
N VAL A 142 9.57 12.36 3.11
CA VAL A 142 9.59 13.26 1.95
C VAL A 142 8.29 13.16 1.18
N PHE A 143 7.77 14.29 0.71
CA PHE A 143 6.47 14.39 0.08
C PHE A 143 6.54 14.98 -1.32
N PHE A 144 5.62 14.52 -2.18
CA PHE A 144 5.59 14.89 -3.59
C PHE A 144 4.15 15.12 -4.09
N ASN A 145 4.03 15.93 -5.16
CA ASN A 145 2.83 16.03 -5.97
C ASN A 145 3.02 15.25 -7.27
N THR A 146 2.53 14.02 -7.33
CA THR A 146 2.68 13.14 -8.49
C THR A 146 1.41 12.97 -9.33
N THR A 147 0.27 13.48 -8.85
CA THR A 147 -1.04 13.34 -9.51
C THR A 147 -1.77 14.66 -9.74
N GLY A 148 -1.13 15.79 -9.47
CA GLY A 148 -1.76 17.12 -9.48
C GLY A 148 -2.36 17.52 -8.11
N THR A 149 -2.48 16.58 -7.17
CA THR A 149 -2.93 16.86 -5.80
C THR A 149 -1.73 16.93 -4.86
N PRO A 150 -1.59 17.98 -4.02
CA PRO A 150 -0.54 18.05 -3.02
C PRO A 150 -0.54 16.81 -2.10
N PHE A 151 0.65 16.41 -1.69
CA PHE A 151 0.85 15.23 -0.82
C PHE A 151 0.25 13.93 -1.39
N SER A 152 0.27 13.77 -2.71
CA SER A 152 -0.24 12.57 -3.37
C SER A 152 0.75 11.40 -3.37
N HIS A 153 2.00 11.65 -2.97
CA HIS A 153 3.03 10.62 -2.83
C HIS A 153 4.00 10.97 -1.70
N MET A 154 4.60 9.92 -1.12
CA MET A 154 5.55 10.07 -0.02
C MET A 154 6.58 8.95 -0.02
N GLY A 155 7.68 9.17 0.71
CA GLY A 155 8.72 8.18 0.95
C GLY A 155 9.46 8.44 2.25
N ILE A 156 10.37 7.52 2.61
CA ILE A 156 11.27 7.63 3.76
C ILE A 156 12.65 8.05 3.24
N TYR A 157 13.19 9.13 3.78
CA TYR A 157 14.54 9.57 3.44
C TYR A 157 15.58 8.64 4.06
N VAL A 158 16.42 8.05 3.22
CA VAL A 158 17.40 7.03 3.66
C VAL A 158 18.84 7.53 3.63
N GLY A 159 19.04 8.83 3.43
CA GLY A 159 20.36 9.47 3.39
C GLY A 159 20.86 9.72 1.96
N ALA A 160 21.92 10.49 1.84
CA ALA A 160 22.37 11.07 0.58
C ALA A 160 21.19 11.76 -0.13
N ILE A 161 21.05 11.66 -1.44
CA ILE A 161 19.90 12.23 -2.15
C ILE A 161 18.85 11.12 -2.44
N SER A 162 18.78 10.10 -1.61
CA SER A 162 17.95 8.91 -1.84
C SER A 162 16.77 8.80 -0.88
N SER A 163 15.63 8.33 -1.38
CA SER A 163 14.47 7.98 -0.56
C SER A 163 13.92 6.63 -0.95
N CYS A 164 13.44 5.84 0.02
CA CYS A 164 12.60 4.68 -0.24
C CYS A 164 11.20 5.15 -0.61
N THR A 165 10.86 5.08 -1.90
CA THR A 165 9.53 5.38 -2.42
C THR A 165 9.00 4.19 -3.21
N ARG A 166 7.67 4.05 -3.25
CA ARG A 166 7.01 3.07 -4.10
C ARG A 166 6.30 3.78 -5.25
N ARG A 167 6.61 3.37 -6.48
CA ARG A 167 5.95 3.87 -7.71
C ARG A 167 5.08 2.78 -8.32
N ARG A 168 4.02 3.21 -9.01
CA ARG A 168 3.04 2.34 -9.68
C ARG A 168 3.62 1.50 -10.84
N ARG A 169 4.83 1.77 -11.32
CA ARG A 169 5.52 1.03 -12.38
C ARG A 169 6.78 0.38 -11.82
N GLY A 170 6.64 -0.81 -11.21
CA GLY A 170 7.70 -1.80 -11.05
C GLY A 170 8.96 -1.46 -10.24
N ASP A 171 9.27 -0.20 -10.09
CA ASP A 171 10.56 0.24 -9.55
C ASP A 171 10.42 0.59 -8.06
N GLY A 172 10.31 -0.43 -7.23
CA GLY A 172 10.47 -0.29 -5.78
C GLY A 172 11.92 -0.04 -5.41
N ALA A 173 12.58 0.88 -6.10
CA ALA A 173 13.95 1.25 -5.82
C ALA A 173 14.01 2.42 -4.84
N ALA A 174 15.10 2.52 -4.07
CA ALA A 174 15.52 3.76 -3.49
C ALA A 174 15.67 4.77 -4.64
N GLY A 175 14.78 5.75 -4.71
CA GLY A 175 14.82 6.79 -5.75
C GLY A 175 15.60 7.99 -5.26
N GLN A 176 16.37 8.61 -6.13
CA GLN A 176 17.06 9.86 -5.81
C GLN A 176 16.06 11.02 -5.82
N LEU A 177 16.12 11.90 -4.80
CA LEU A 177 15.23 13.07 -4.69
C LEU A 177 15.47 14.06 -5.84
N ASP A 178 16.69 14.13 -6.37
CA ASP A 178 17.12 15.00 -7.45
C ASP A 178 16.87 14.44 -8.85
N ASN A 179 16.27 13.24 -8.98
CA ASN A 179 15.97 12.69 -10.29
C ASN A 179 14.92 13.51 -11.04
N ARG A 180 14.98 13.45 -12.40
CA ARG A 180 14.10 14.19 -13.33
C ARG A 180 12.61 14.09 -13.01
N TYR A 181 12.17 13.02 -12.37
CA TYR A 181 10.77 12.82 -12.08
C TYR A 181 10.36 13.42 -10.73
N PHE A 182 11.15 13.20 -9.68
CA PHE A 182 10.79 13.60 -8.33
C PHE A 182 11.17 15.04 -8.00
N ALA A 183 12.32 15.54 -8.47
CA ALA A 183 12.78 16.89 -8.15
C ALA A 183 11.72 17.98 -8.41
N PRO A 184 11.08 18.07 -9.59
CA PRO A 184 10.08 19.11 -9.86
C PRO A 184 8.74 18.88 -9.12
N ARG A 185 8.58 17.77 -8.41
CA ARG A 185 7.37 17.36 -7.69
C ARG A 185 7.54 17.37 -6.18
N TYR A 186 8.74 17.66 -5.71
CA TYR A 186 9.04 17.69 -4.29
C TYR A 186 8.32 18.84 -3.60
N LEU A 187 7.69 18.54 -2.45
CA LEU A 187 6.90 19.48 -1.65
C LEU A 187 7.54 19.79 -0.29
N GLY A 188 8.61 19.09 0.05
CA GLY A 188 9.30 19.26 1.32
C GLY A 188 9.38 17.99 2.14
N ALA A 189 10.07 18.10 3.28
CA ALA A 189 10.28 17.03 4.24
C ALA A 189 9.57 17.29 5.57
N ARG A 190 9.30 16.20 6.29
CA ARG A 190 8.67 16.26 7.61
C ARG A 190 9.22 15.15 8.51
N SER A 191 9.36 15.44 9.82
CA SER A 191 9.81 14.46 10.80
C SER A 191 8.64 13.85 11.56
N VAL A 192 8.73 12.55 11.81
CA VAL A 192 7.88 11.79 12.74
C VAL A 192 8.50 11.69 14.12
N PHE A 193 9.75 12.10 14.28
CA PHE A 193 10.51 11.95 15.52
C PHE A 193 10.49 13.23 16.34
N ALA A 194 10.55 13.04 17.66
CA ALA A 194 10.78 14.15 18.57
C ALA A 194 12.12 14.85 18.28
N VAL A 195 12.16 16.14 18.48
CA VAL A 195 13.38 16.98 18.38
C VAL A 195 14.15 16.88 19.69
#